data_0f428e5010e864340e28ef1863d4f20e
#
_entry.id   0f428e5010e864340e28ef1863d4f20e
#
_cell.length_a   1.000
_cell.length_b   1.000
_cell.length_c   1.000
_cell.angle_alpha   90.00
_cell.angle_beta   90.00
_cell.angle_gamma   90.00
#
_symmetry.space_group_name_H-M   'P 1'
#
loop_
_entity.id
_entity.type
_entity.pdbx_description
1 polymer ?
#
loop_
_entity_poly.entity_id
_entity_poly.type
_entity_poly.pdbx_seq_one_letter_code
_entity_poly.pdbx_strand_id
1 'polypeptide(L)'
;MRKHPCVIISIIIILCIIDSCSNRTPHKLQRAEAVMESAPDSALAILDSIDTATLTRASDRARYSLLKAMAIDKNYIDTTDLSLLLPATDYYFRKGTPDEKLRTYYYQGRIYQNRGDYDAAMEAFQNGYNISEKSSDTLTLARLLVAQALVYSEFYDFNMGADNYLKASKLYIAVGRRSEYEDCMLNALDQSNLTENKSRTDSLYEVCLKETGKNNIEREVFIPYQLSYLSLNGSENDLRSVLGNNPIFPISDGNTLLNVINCYRKIGESKKALELIEYLKKSGLDYDSLKYHSVMTSLLETDGNYYDALNEYRKYSGLLSDIHLSIFERKAQLDKERYKLELGAQKASKERASFLWGTGLIVTLLIAGLVILLLKNRNAKVQKCLAIEKEKTVLLENEKLKADQSKLELEKENLMYRISSLENERERLTESLKNNSELSVEVRNTIMQRIEMLNALFASQITADYRHENSYNKWVNELLADSEAFMNSTRLAFQASHPGFIRYLEEHDLNINEINYLCLYAIGLRGKEVGEYIKRPSHVNISSAIRKKLGLDRHETNIGIYVRKLLKGMSGTFI
;
A
#
# COMPACT_ATOMS: atom_id res chain seq x y z
N MET A 1 -13.58 -57.08 57.46
CA MET A 1 -13.37 -55.84 56.66
C MET A 1 -11.89 -55.52 56.60
N ARG A 2 -11.16 -56.04 55.62
CA ARG A 2 -9.77 -55.67 55.30
C ARG A 2 -9.52 -56.06 53.86
N LYS A 3 -9.90 -55.20 52.90
CA LYS A 3 -9.44 -55.26 51.51
C LYS A 3 -9.56 -53.84 50.99
N HIS A 4 -8.44 -53.18 50.72
CA HIS A 4 -8.19 -52.21 49.65
C HIS A 4 -7.07 -51.16 49.94
N PRO A 5 -5.98 -51.44 50.67
CA PRO A 5 -4.86 -50.50 50.72
C PRO A 5 -4.10 -50.48 49.37
N CYS A 6 -4.02 -51.57 48.63
CA CYS A 6 -3.31 -51.63 47.36
C CYS A 6 -3.96 -50.81 46.24
N VAL A 7 -5.30 -50.76 46.21
CA VAL A 7 -6.01 -49.95 45.16
C VAL A 7 -5.82 -48.44 45.41
N ILE A 8 -5.85 -48.02 46.67
CA ILE A 8 -5.62 -46.61 47.03
C ILE A 8 -4.16 -46.23 46.72
N ILE A 9 -3.19 -47.06 47.02
CA ILE A 9 -1.77 -46.85 46.70
C ILE A 9 -1.56 -46.81 45.18
N SER A 10 -2.22 -47.68 44.41
CA SER A 10 -2.15 -47.68 42.94
C SER A 10 -2.76 -46.40 42.34
N ILE A 11 -3.88 -45.92 42.89
CA ILE A 11 -4.51 -44.65 42.47
C ILE A 11 -3.61 -43.46 42.82
N ILE A 12 -2.99 -43.45 43.98
CA ILE A 12 -2.04 -42.36 44.37
C ILE A 12 -0.79 -42.42 43.49
N ILE A 13 -0.27 -43.55 43.15
CA ILE A 13 0.88 -43.72 42.24
C ILE A 13 0.51 -43.26 40.82
N ILE A 14 -0.68 -43.59 40.32
CA ILE A 14 -1.20 -43.13 39.02
C ILE A 14 -1.40 -41.62 39.03
N LEU A 15 -1.94 -41.05 40.10
CA LEU A 15 -2.09 -39.60 40.27
C LEU A 15 -0.73 -38.91 40.34
N CYS A 16 0.27 -39.47 41.04
CA CYS A 16 1.64 -38.91 41.08
C CYS A 16 2.36 -39.02 39.74
N ILE A 17 2.10 -40.07 38.94
CA ILE A 17 2.66 -40.21 37.58
C ILE A 17 2.00 -39.19 36.63
N ILE A 18 0.70 -38.97 36.73
CA ILE A 18 -0.03 -37.97 35.95
C ILE A 18 0.43 -36.56 36.31
N ASP A 19 0.62 -36.23 37.58
CA ASP A 19 1.18 -34.95 38.04
C ASP A 19 2.65 -34.78 37.60
N SER A 20 3.45 -35.82 37.60
CA SER A 20 4.86 -35.80 37.15
C SER A 20 4.97 -35.58 35.62
N CYS A 21 4.03 -36.09 34.83
CA CYS A 21 3.97 -35.80 33.39
C CYS A 21 3.41 -34.40 33.10
N SER A 22 2.42 -33.96 33.87
CA SER A 22 1.83 -32.59 33.75
C SER A 22 2.82 -31.46 34.03
N ASN A 23 3.79 -31.67 34.91
CA ASN A 23 4.83 -30.69 35.25
C ASN A 23 5.99 -30.61 34.24
N ARG A 24 6.17 -31.61 33.38
CA ARG A 24 7.27 -31.60 32.38
C ARG A 24 7.00 -30.67 31.20
N THR A 25 5.77 -30.54 30.77
CA THR A 25 5.38 -29.76 29.58
C THR A 25 5.53 -28.25 29.78
N PRO A 26 5.05 -27.64 30.91
CA PRO A 26 5.34 -26.25 31.21
C PRO A 26 6.84 -25.94 31.30
N HIS A 27 7.64 -26.87 31.81
CA HIS A 27 9.10 -26.74 31.89
C HIS A 27 9.75 -26.74 30.49
N LYS A 28 9.27 -27.57 29.54
CA LYS A 28 9.76 -27.56 28.15
C LYS A 28 9.41 -26.24 27.47
N LEU A 29 8.18 -25.69 27.65
CA LEU A 29 7.80 -24.39 27.10
C LEU A 29 8.70 -23.26 27.66
N GLN A 30 8.96 -23.27 28.95
CA GLN A 30 9.85 -22.30 29.58
C GLN A 30 11.30 -22.41 29.05
N ARG A 31 11.79 -23.63 28.84
CA ARG A 31 13.13 -23.88 28.29
C ARG A 31 13.22 -23.41 26.83
N ALA A 32 12.20 -23.70 25.99
CA ALA A 32 12.15 -23.23 24.62
C ALA A 32 12.18 -21.70 24.56
N GLU A 33 11.38 -21.03 25.42
CA GLU A 33 11.35 -19.57 25.50
C GLU A 33 12.70 -18.98 25.93
N ALA A 34 13.38 -19.61 26.90
CA ALA A 34 14.67 -19.12 27.39
C ALA A 34 15.78 -19.17 26.33
N VAL A 35 15.76 -20.12 25.41
CA VAL A 35 16.76 -20.26 24.34
C VAL A 35 16.32 -19.64 23.01
N MET A 36 15.12 -19.09 22.94
CA MET A 36 14.50 -18.60 21.71
C MET A 36 15.32 -17.55 20.96
N GLU A 37 15.99 -16.67 21.67
CA GLU A 37 16.80 -15.59 21.06
C GLU A 37 18.22 -16.03 20.72
N SER A 38 18.81 -16.95 21.48
CA SER A 38 20.20 -17.37 21.33
C SER A 38 20.39 -18.63 20.47
N ALA A 39 19.40 -19.51 20.43
CA ALA A 39 19.43 -20.78 19.70
C ALA A 39 18.00 -21.18 19.24
N PRO A 40 17.46 -20.48 18.22
CA PRO A 40 16.09 -20.70 17.77
C PRO A 40 15.85 -22.10 17.18
N ASP A 41 16.86 -22.74 16.59
CA ASP A 41 16.86 -24.12 16.15
C ASP A 41 16.61 -25.10 17.32
N SER A 42 17.32 -24.88 18.42
CA SER A 42 17.13 -25.65 19.65
C SER A 42 15.75 -25.40 20.28
N ALA A 43 15.27 -24.16 20.25
CA ALA A 43 13.91 -23.85 20.68
C ALA A 43 12.85 -24.58 19.86
N LEU A 44 13.01 -24.62 18.55
CA LEU A 44 12.13 -25.34 17.63
C LEU A 44 12.13 -26.84 17.91
N ALA A 45 13.31 -27.44 18.08
CA ALA A 45 13.45 -28.87 18.41
C ALA A 45 12.80 -29.23 19.76
N ILE A 46 12.93 -28.36 20.77
CA ILE A 46 12.24 -28.57 22.06
C ILE A 46 10.73 -28.54 21.87
N LEU A 47 10.22 -27.56 21.11
CA LEU A 47 8.78 -27.43 20.85
C LEU A 47 8.24 -28.63 20.06
N ASP A 48 8.98 -29.14 19.07
CA ASP A 48 8.62 -30.33 18.30
C ASP A 48 8.57 -31.58 19.14
N SER A 49 9.33 -31.63 20.25
CA SER A 49 9.31 -32.74 21.21
C SER A 49 8.10 -32.75 22.14
N ILE A 50 7.21 -31.73 22.05
CA ILE A 50 6.03 -31.63 22.90
C ILE A 50 4.84 -32.30 22.21
N ASP A 51 4.26 -33.29 22.88
CA ASP A 51 2.96 -33.81 22.47
C ASP A 51 1.85 -32.79 22.80
N THR A 52 1.28 -32.20 21.76
CA THR A 52 0.25 -31.17 21.88
C THR A 52 -1.03 -31.68 22.57
N ALA A 53 -1.30 -32.98 22.54
CA ALA A 53 -2.43 -33.58 23.26
C ALA A 53 -2.30 -33.45 24.80
N THR A 54 -1.06 -33.30 25.30
CA THR A 54 -0.79 -33.06 26.72
C THR A 54 -1.07 -31.64 27.20
N LEU A 55 -1.28 -30.68 26.27
CA LEU A 55 -1.57 -29.29 26.57
C LEU A 55 -3.05 -29.10 26.89
N THR A 56 -3.44 -29.44 28.12
CA THR A 56 -4.85 -29.40 28.54
C THR A 56 -5.34 -27.97 28.78
N ARG A 57 -4.48 -27.07 29.27
CA ARG A 57 -4.84 -25.68 29.60
C ARG A 57 -4.81 -24.82 28.33
N ALA A 58 -5.79 -23.93 28.19
CA ALA A 58 -5.83 -22.98 27.07
C ALA A 58 -4.60 -22.04 27.05
N SER A 59 -4.09 -21.64 28.21
CA SER A 59 -2.86 -20.85 28.35
C SER A 59 -1.63 -21.56 27.82
N ASP A 60 -1.51 -22.87 28.06
CA ASP A 60 -0.34 -23.64 27.62
C ASP A 60 -0.39 -23.90 26.11
N ARG A 61 -1.58 -24.12 25.56
CA ARG A 61 -1.80 -24.18 24.10
C ARG A 61 -1.46 -22.86 23.43
N ALA A 62 -1.90 -21.75 24.03
CA ALA A 62 -1.60 -20.41 23.51
C ALA A 62 -0.10 -20.12 23.54
N ARG A 63 0.56 -20.44 24.67
CA ARG A 63 2.01 -20.25 24.81
C ARG A 63 2.79 -21.12 23.82
N TYR A 64 2.42 -22.39 23.68
CA TYR A 64 3.03 -23.28 22.68
C TYR A 64 2.85 -22.72 21.27
N SER A 65 1.66 -22.33 20.89
CA SER A 65 1.32 -21.77 19.58
C SER A 65 2.16 -20.53 19.27
N LEU A 66 2.24 -19.58 20.21
CA LEU A 66 3.06 -18.38 20.04
C LEU A 66 4.54 -18.71 19.94
N LEU A 67 5.09 -19.53 20.84
CA LEU A 67 6.50 -19.92 20.83
C LEU A 67 6.85 -20.71 19.55
N LYS A 68 5.93 -21.53 19.05
CA LYS A 68 6.13 -22.27 17.81
C LYS A 68 6.22 -21.32 16.59
N ALA A 69 5.32 -20.35 16.49
CA ALA A 69 5.38 -19.31 15.46
C ALA A 69 6.69 -18.50 15.56
N MET A 70 7.09 -18.13 16.78
CA MET A 70 8.37 -17.47 17.04
C MET A 70 9.57 -18.30 16.55
N ALA A 71 9.62 -19.57 16.91
CA ALA A 71 10.73 -20.46 16.53
C ALA A 71 10.81 -20.68 15.02
N ILE A 72 9.67 -20.82 14.35
CA ILE A 72 9.59 -20.97 12.90
C ILE A 72 10.13 -19.70 12.21
N ASP A 73 9.63 -18.53 12.56
CA ASP A 73 10.07 -17.25 11.96
C ASP A 73 11.57 -16.99 12.19
N LYS A 74 12.08 -17.26 13.40
CA LYS A 74 13.50 -17.09 13.73
C LYS A 74 14.44 -18.09 13.05
N ASN A 75 13.95 -19.21 12.60
CA ASN A 75 14.68 -20.18 11.79
C ASN A 75 14.53 -19.92 10.28
N TYR A 76 13.99 -18.75 9.89
CA TYR A 76 13.76 -18.38 8.49
C TYR A 76 12.88 -19.37 7.73
N ILE A 77 11.92 -19.99 8.43
CA ILE A 77 10.93 -20.89 7.84
C ILE A 77 9.66 -20.07 7.60
N ASP A 78 9.39 -19.76 6.33
CA ASP A 78 8.19 -19.04 5.96
C ASP A 78 6.96 -19.93 6.14
N THR A 79 6.07 -19.50 7.03
CA THR A 79 4.77 -20.16 7.20
C THR A 79 3.66 -19.24 6.74
N THR A 80 2.69 -19.82 6.03
CA THR A 80 1.47 -19.14 5.59
C THR A 80 0.23 -19.64 6.34
N ASP A 81 0.40 -20.61 7.25
CA ASP A 81 -0.70 -21.24 7.97
C ASP A 81 -1.04 -20.49 9.27
N LEU A 82 -2.14 -19.74 9.22
CA LEU A 82 -2.68 -19.06 10.39
C LEU A 82 -3.19 -19.99 11.48
N SER A 83 -3.52 -21.24 11.16
CA SER A 83 -4.02 -22.19 12.15
C SER A 83 -2.99 -22.46 13.26
N LEU A 84 -1.71 -22.33 12.93
CA LEU A 84 -0.61 -22.41 13.88
C LEU A 84 -0.75 -21.41 15.04
N LEU A 85 -1.25 -20.20 14.75
CA LEU A 85 -1.31 -19.09 15.72
C LEU A 85 -2.72 -18.95 16.38
N LEU A 86 -3.74 -19.67 15.90
CA LEU A 86 -5.11 -19.57 16.40
C LEU A 86 -5.23 -19.73 17.93
N PRO A 87 -4.59 -20.72 18.58
CA PRO A 87 -4.67 -20.84 20.04
C PRO A 87 -4.11 -19.62 20.79
N ALA A 88 -3.07 -18.97 20.22
CA ALA A 88 -2.50 -17.76 20.79
C ALA A 88 -3.41 -16.55 20.59
N THR A 89 -3.95 -16.34 19.38
CA THR A 89 -4.88 -15.22 19.10
C THR A 89 -6.14 -15.31 19.94
N ASP A 90 -6.76 -16.49 20.03
CA ASP A 90 -7.99 -16.72 20.82
C ASP A 90 -7.80 -16.43 22.30
N TYR A 91 -6.64 -16.75 22.84
CA TYR A 91 -6.36 -16.60 24.26
C TYR A 91 -5.78 -15.21 24.58
N TYR A 92 -4.70 -14.82 23.92
CA TYR A 92 -3.95 -13.61 24.30
C TYR A 92 -4.69 -12.31 23.95
N PHE A 93 -5.44 -12.23 22.88
CA PHE A 93 -6.21 -11.01 22.58
C PHE A 93 -7.24 -10.68 23.66
N ARG A 94 -7.73 -11.70 24.38
CA ARG A 94 -8.69 -11.51 25.47
C ARG A 94 -8.00 -11.38 26.83
N LYS A 95 -6.99 -12.21 27.12
CA LYS A 95 -6.45 -12.41 28.47
C LYS A 95 -4.94 -12.17 28.56
N GLY A 96 -4.25 -11.91 27.45
CA GLY A 96 -2.81 -11.73 27.43
C GLY A 96 -2.37 -10.39 28.02
N THR A 97 -1.13 -10.37 28.53
CA THR A 97 -0.39 -9.17 28.86
C THR A 97 -0.15 -8.31 27.61
N PRO A 98 0.19 -7.02 27.74
CA PRO A 98 0.57 -6.21 26.58
C PRO A 98 1.70 -6.84 25.74
N ASP A 99 2.71 -7.44 26.37
CA ASP A 99 3.84 -8.09 25.68
C ASP A 99 3.37 -9.32 24.88
N GLU A 100 2.54 -10.18 25.47
CA GLU A 100 1.98 -11.34 24.78
C GLU A 100 1.08 -10.95 23.61
N LYS A 101 0.29 -9.88 23.77
CA LYS A 101 -0.54 -9.33 22.68
C LYS A 101 0.32 -8.76 21.56
N LEU A 102 1.36 -7.96 21.90
CA LEU A 102 2.29 -7.40 20.93
C LEU A 102 2.97 -8.50 20.11
N ARG A 103 3.51 -9.53 20.76
CA ARG A 103 4.12 -10.69 20.08
C ARG A 103 3.12 -11.42 19.20
N THR A 104 1.89 -11.64 19.70
CA THR A 104 0.86 -12.35 18.93
C THR A 104 0.47 -11.57 17.66
N TYR A 105 0.28 -10.25 17.75
CA TYR A 105 0.03 -9.41 16.58
C TYR A 105 1.21 -9.38 15.61
N TYR A 106 2.44 -9.31 16.12
CA TYR A 106 3.64 -9.35 15.29
C TYR A 106 3.70 -10.63 14.45
N TYR A 107 3.57 -11.81 15.09
CA TYR A 107 3.63 -13.08 14.35
C TYR A 107 2.40 -13.32 13.47
N GLN A 108 1.23 -12.81 13.84
CA GLN A 108 0.07 -12.79 12.96
C GLN A 108 0.36 -11.99 11.68
N GLY A 109 0.92 -10.80 11.83
CA GLY A 109 1.32 -9.96 10.70
C GLY A 109 2.40 -10.62 9.84
N ARG A 110 3.38 -11.31 10.45
CA ARG A 110 4.42 -12.06 9.72
C ARG A 110 3.82 -13.19 8.86
N ILE A 111 2.88 -13.96 9.40
CA ILE A 111 2.18 -15.01 8.64
C ILE A 111 1.38 -14.42 7.47
N TYR A 112 0.69 -13.31 7.66
CA TYR A 112 0.00 -12.61 6.58
C TYR A 112 0.99 -12.07 5.53
N GLN A 113 2.12 -11.50 5.96
CA GLN A 113 3.17 -11.02 5.08
C GLN A 113 3.74 -12.15 4.21
N ASN A 114 4.01 -13.33 4.78
CA ASN A 114 4.48 -14.51 4.04
C ASN A 114 3.44 -15.03 3.04
N ARG A 115 2.14 -14.78 3.28
CA ARG A 115 1.05 -15.07 2.33
C ARG A 115 0.94 -14.05 1.19
N GLY A 116 1.64 -12.92 1.28
CA GLY A 116 1.44 -11.77 0.40
C GLY A 116 0.17 -10.97 0.70
N ASP A 117 -0.50 -11.24 1.84
CA ASP A 117 -1.66 -10.48 2.31
C ASP A 117 -1.16 -9.28 3.13
N TYR A 118 -0.59 -8.32 2.41
CA TYR A 118 0.06 -7.17 3.04
C TYR A 118 -0.89 -6.26 3.80
N ASP A 119 -2.16 -6.29 3.45
CA ASP A 119 -3.20 -5.51 4.10
C ASP A 119 -3.54 -6.05 5.47
N ALA A 120 -3.80 -7.35 5.55
CA ALA A 120 -4.01 -8.03 6.82
C ALA A 120 -2.73 -7.99 7.69
N ALA A 121 -1.54 -8.05 7.06
CA ALA A 121 -0.27 -7.89 7.75
C ALA A 121 -0.16 -6.50 8.39
N MET A 122 -0.45 -5.44 7.63
CA MET A 122 -0.40 -4.06 8.13
C MET A 122 -1.43 -3.81 9.24
N GLU A 123 -2.64 -4.35 9.11
CA GLU A 123 -3.66 -4.27 10.18
C GLU A 123 -3.16 -4.94 11.47
N ALA A 124 -2.61 -6.15 11.38
CA ALA A 124 -2.06 -6.86 12.53
C ALA A 124 -0.89 -6.07 13.16
N PHE A 125 0.05 -5.56 12.36
CA PHE A 125 1.14 -4.73 12.84
C PHE A 125 0.67 -3.43 13.48
N GLN A 126 -0.34 -2.77 12.92
CA GLN A 126 -0.90 -1.55 13.50
C GLN A 126 -1.58 -1.81 14.84
N ASN A 127 -2.30 -2.92 14.96
CA ASN A 127 -2.90 -3.34 16.23
C ASN A 127 -1.81 -3.64 17.29
N GLY A 128 -0.70 -4.26 16.88
CA GLY A 128 0.48 -4.47 17.73
C GLY A 128 1.12 -3.14 18.14
N TYR A 129 1.30 -2.22 17.21
CA TYR A 129 1.86 -0.90 17.48
C TYR A 129 1.01 -0.10 18.49
N ASN A 130 -0.31 -0.13 18.36
CA ASN A 130 -1.24 0.56 19.27
C ASN A 130 -1.16 0.03 20.73
N ILE A 131 -0.76 -1.23 20.90
CA ILE A 131 -0.59 -1.84 22.24
C ILE A 131 0.80 -1.54 22.79
N SER A 132 1.79 -1.24 21.96
CA SER A 132 3.20 -1.12 22.35
C SER A 132 3.48 -0.08 23.44
N GLU A 133 2.67 0.97 23.55
CA GLU A 133 2.80 1.97 24.61
C GLU A 133 2.67 1.36 26.02
N LYS A 134 1.98 0.22 26.14
CA LYS A 134 1.75 -0.51 27.41
C LYS A 134 2.67 -1.73 27.54
N SER A 135 3.47 -2.01 26.52
CA SER A 135 4.38 -3.17 26.46
C SER A 135 5.77 -2.78 26.90
N SER A 136 6.45 -3.72 27.54
CA SER A 136 7.89 -3.62 27.85
C SER A 136 8.79 -4.30 26.80
N ASP A 137 8.19 -4.99 25.82
CA ASP A 137 8.92 -5.76 24.80
C ASP A 137 9.40 -4.87 23.65
N THR A 138 10.42 -4.08 23.94
CA THR A 138 11.06 -3.17 22.98
C THR A 138 11.59 -3.89 21.75
N LEU A 139 12.08 -5.12 21.92
CA LEU A 139 12.65 -5.90 20.81
C LEU A 139 11.57 -6.32 19.79
N THR A 140 10.43 -6.80 20.28
CA THR A 140 9.29 -7.13 19.37
C THR A 140 8.74 -5.88 18.71
N LEU A 141 8.69 -4.74 19.40
CA LEU A 141 8.28 -3.47 18.80
C LEU A 141 9.24 -3.05 17.67
N ALA A 142 10.55 -3.18 17.88
CA ALA A 142 11.53 -2.87 16.83
C ALA A 142 11.34 -3.76 15.60
N ARG A 143 11.17 -5.06 15.79
CA ARG A 143 10.89 -6.03 14.71
C ARG A 143 9.58 -5.71 13.98
N LEU A 144 8.54 -5.31 14.71
CA LEU A 144 7.27 -4.91 14.13
C LEU A 144 7.42 -3.69 13.22
N LEU A 145 8.18 -2.70 13.64
CA LEU A 145 8.45 -1.51 12.82
C LEU A 145 9.23 -1.87 11.55
N VAL A 146 10.21 -2.79 11.64
CA VAL A 146 10.90 -3.32 10.45
C VAL A 146 9.93 -4.04 9.53
N ALA A 147 9.06 -4.90 10.06
CA ALA A 147 8.06 -5.61 9.26
C ALA A 147 7.07 -4.65 8.58
N GLN A 148 6.64 -3.59 9.28
CA GLN A 148 5.85 -2.52 8.66
C GLN A 148 6.63 -1.80 7.56
N ALA A 149 7.93 -1.51 7.76
CA ALA A 149 8.74 -0.86 6.75
C ALA A 149 8.83 -1.70 5.46
N LEU A 150 8.99 -3.01 5.59
CA LEU A 150 8.96 -3.94 4.45
C LEU A 150 7.61 -3.92 3.73
N VAL A 151 6.50 -3.91 4.47
CA VAL A 151 5.16 -3.81 3.86
C VAL A 151 4.98 -2.46 3.16
N TYR A 152 5.45 -1.34 3.74
CA TYR A 152 5.43 -0.04 3.05
C TYR A 152 6.22 -0.05 1.74
N SER A 153 7.35 -0.78 1.69
CA SER A 153 8.12 -0.95 0.45
C SER A 153 7.32 -1.65 -0.65
N GLU A 154 6.52 -2.66 -0.30
CA GLU A 154 5.64 -3.35 -1.25
C GLU A 154 4.54 -2.43 -1.82
N PHE A 155 4.21 -1.36 -1.09
CA PHE A 155 3.28 -0.31 -1.54
C PHE A 155 3.99 0.92 -2.11
N TYR A 156 5.32 0.86 -2.29
CA TYR A 156 6.15 1.98 -2.75
C TYR A 156 6.05 3.24 -1.88
N ASP A 157 5.61 3.11 -0.63
CA ASP A 157 5.66 4.20 0.36
C ASP A 157 7.01 4.20 1.08
N PHE A 158 8.05 4.51 0.31
CA PHE A 158 9.43 4.53 0.80
C PHE A 158 9.67 5.55 1.91
N ASN A 159 8.86 6.61 1.98
CA ASN A 159 8.94 7.58 3.06
C ASN A 159 8.53 6.97 4.40
N MET A 160 7.39 6.30 4.45
CA MET A 160 6.94 5.60 5.66
C MET A 160 7.83 4.42 6.00
N GLY A 161 8.35 3.72 4.97
CA GLY A 161 9.35 2.67 5.15
C GLY A 161 10.59 3.19 5.87
N ALA A 162 11.22 4.26 5.35
CA ALA A 162 12.39 4.89 5.97
C ALA A 162 12.10 5.39 7.39
N ASP A 163 10.94 5.99 7.66
CA ASP A 163 10.55 6.45 8.99
C ASP A 163 10.47 5.31 10.00
N ASN A 164 9.92 4.18 9.59
CA ASN A 164 9.79 3.01 10.46
C ASN A 164 11.14 2.34 10.71
N TYR A 165 12.03 2.25 9.72
CA TYR A 165 13.40 1.81 9.93
C TYR A 165 14.14 2.72 10.91
N LEU A 166 14.01 4.05 10.81
CA LEU A 166 14.62 4.99 11.73
C LEU A 166 14.05 4.90 13.16
N LYS A 167 12.77 4.60 13.32
CA LYS A 167 12.19 4.31 14.63
C LYS A 167 12.73 3.00 15.20
N ALA A 168 12.79 1.95 14.38
CA ALA A 168 13.33 0.65 14.78
C ALA A 168 14.81 0.75 15.17
N SER A 169 15.63 1.50 14.43
CA SER A 169 17.06 1.69 14.73
C SER A 169 17.28 2.26 16.14
N LYS A 170 16.46 3.26 16.53
CA LYS A 170 16.53 3.85 17.88
C LYS A 170 16.22 2.83 18.98
N LEU A 171 15.29 1.91 18.71
CA LEU A 171 14.94 0.85 19.67
C LEU A 171 16.02 -0.22 19.73
N TYR A 172 16.57 -0.64 18.60
CA TYR A 172 17.64 -1.64 18.56
C TYR A 172 18.90 -1.17 19.26
N ILE A 173 19.36 0.06 19.02
CA ILE A 173 20.54 0.58 19.72
C ILE A 173 20.31 0.71 21.23
N ALA A 174 19.09 1.07 21.65
CA ALA A 174 18.72 1.16 23.07
C ALA A 174 18.77 -0.19 23.80
N VAL A 175 18.54 -1.31 23.07
CA VAL A 175 18.60 -2.66 23.64
C VAL A 175 19.92 -3.39 23.31
N GLY A 176 20.92 -2.68 22.78
CA GLY A 176 22.26 -3.21 22.50
C GLY A 176 22.34 -4.11 21.26
N ARG A 177 21.35 -4.05 20.38
CA ARG A 177 21.28 -4.82 19.13
C ARG A 177 21.90 -4.01 17.99
N ARG A 178 23.22 -4.06 17.92
CA ARG A 178 24.01 -3.24 17.01
C ARG A 178 23.85 -3.64 15.54
N SER A 179 23.85 -4.93 15.23
CA SER A 179 23.69 -5.41 13.84
C SER A 179 22.34 -4.99 13.26
N GLU A 180 21.26 -5.18 14.03
CA GLU A 180 19.92 -4.78 13.60
C GLU A 180 19.77 -3.24 13.55
N TYR A 181 20.51 -2.49 14.37
CA TYR A 181 20.61 -1.04 14.23
C TYR A 181 21.24 -0.65 12.91
N GLU A 182 22.38 -1.28 12.56
CA GLU A 182 23.10 -1.07 11.30
C GLU A 182 22.18 -1.35 10.11
N ASP A 183 21.55 -2.51 10.08
CA ASP A 183 20.60 -2.91 9.03
C ASP A 183 19.47 -1.88 8.88
N CYS A 184 18.91 -1.42 9.98
CA CYS A 184 17.83 -0.42 9.94
C CYS A 184 18.31 0.93 9.41
N MET A 185 19.50 1.39 9.79
CA MET A 185 20.04 2.66 9.29
C MET A 185 20.31 2.61 7.79
N LEU A 186 20.87 1.51 7.32
CA LEU A 186 21.19 1.31 5.91
C LEU A 186 19.94 1.13 5.05
N ASN A 187 18.97 0.36 5.52
CA ASN A 187 17.70 0.23 4.82
C ASN A 187 16.90 1.55 4.81
N ALA A 188 16.97 2.35 5.88
CA ALA A 188 16.37 3.68 5.88
C ALA A 188 17.01 4.61 4.84
N LEU A 189 18.34 4.54 4.67
CA LEU A 189 19.04 5.27 3.61
C LEU A 189 18.61 4.80 2.22
N ASP A 190 18.56 3.50 2.00
CA ASP A 190 18.17 2.93 0.70
C ASP A 190 16.73 3.32 0.33
N GLN A 191 15.79 3.17 1.26
CA GLN A 191 14.41 3.63 1.08
C GLN A 191 14.32 5.13 0.79
N SER A 192 15.06 5.94 1.57
CA SER A 192 15.10 7.40 1.38
C SER A 192 15.65 7.77 0.01
N ASN A 193 16.59 6.99 -0.52
CA ASN A 193 17.19 7.18 -1.83
C ASN A 193 16.20 6.97 -3.00
N LEU A 194 15.10 6.25 -2.75
CA LEU A 194 14.00 6.05 -3.70
C LEU A 194 12.93 7.16 -3.61
N THR A 195 13.12 8.15 -2.74
CA THR A 195 12.18 9.27 -2.59
C THR A 195 12.69 10.53 -3.28
N GLU A 196 11.80 11.47 -3.58
CA GLU A 196 12.18 12.77 -4.15
C GLU A 196 12.79 13.73 -3.11
N ASN A 197 12.81 13.37 -1.83
CA ASN A 197 13.32 14.23 -0.76
C ASN A 197 14.84 14.16 -0.64
N LYS A 198 15.53 14.77 -1.58
CA LYS A 198 16.99 14.80 -1.64
C LYS A 198 17.64 15.31 -0.33
N SER A 199 17.11 16.40 0.25
CA SER A 199 17.68 16.96 1.49
C SER A 199 17.67 15.98 2.66
N ARG A 200 16.60 15.19 2.79
CA ARG A 200 16.50 14.13 3.78
C ARG A 200 17.48 13.01 3.50
N THR A 201 17.58 12.59 2.24
CA THR A 201 18.49 11.52 1.82
C THR A 201 19.95 11.92 2.04
N ASP A 202 20.33 13.14 1.67
CA ASP A 202 21.67 13.69 1.90
C ASP A 202 21.99 13.71 3.41
N SER A 203 21.06 14.20 4.24
CA SER A 203 21.23 14.22 5.70
C SER A 203 21.41 12.83 6.29
N LEU A 204 20.64 11.84 5.82
CA LEU A 204 20.74 10.46 6.31
C LEU A 204 22.02 9.78 5.85
N TYR A 205 22.46 10.04 4.62
CA TYR A 205 23.75 9.58 4.11
C TYR A 205 24.92 10.09 4.99
N GLU A 206 24.93 11.38 5.33
CA GLU A 206 25.94 11.96 6.22
C GLU A 206 25.93 11.33 7.62
N VAL A 207 24.73 11.01 8.13
CA VAL A 207 24.60 10.29 9.41
C VAL A 207 25.22 8.90 9.31
N CYS A 208 24.90 8.12 8.27
CA CYS A 208 25.46 6.78 8.06
C CYS A 208 26.97 6.83 7.90
N LEU A 209 27.50 7.78 7.14
CA LEU A 209 28.94 7.98 6.96
C LEU A 209 29.63 8.29 8.29
N LYS A 210 29.03 9.15 9.12
CA LYS A 210 29.55 9.48 10.46
C LYS A 210 29.50 8.28 11.41
N GLU A 211 28.45 7.48 11.38
CA GLU A 211 28.32 6.27 12.19
C GLU A 211 29.33 5.20 11.76
N THR A 212 29.63 5.09 10.46
CA THR A 212 30.73 4.27 9.93
C THR A 212 32.08 4.73 10.49
N GLY A 213 32.34 6.04 10.54
CA GLY A 213 33.53 6.60 11.13
C GLY A 213 33.69 6.34 12.65
N LYS A 214 32.58 6.06 13.35
CA LYS A 214 32.57 5.66 14.78
C LYS A 214 32.57 4.14 14.98
N ASN A 215 32.66 3.37 13.93
CA ASN A 215 32.50 1.90 13.91
C ASN A 215 31.11 1.41 14.42
N ASN A 216 30.07 2.22 14.35
CA ASN A 216 28.69 1.80 14.63
C ASN A 216 28.03 1.12 13.44
N ILE A 217 28.52 1.41 12.22
CA ILE A 217 28.18 0.73 10.97
C ILE A 217 29.48 0.18 10.40
N GLU A 218 29.49 -1.08 9.98
CA GLU A 218 30.67 -1.69 9.37
C GLU A 218 30.90 -1.11 7.97
N ARG A 219 32.16 -0.74 7.66
CA ARG A 219 32.47 -0.10 6.39
C ARG A 219 32.14 -0.97 5.19
N GLU A 220 32.41 -2.25 5.26
CA GLU A 220 32.16 -3.20 4.17
C GLU A 220 30.66 -3.35 3.89
N VAL A 221 29.85 -3.37 4.94
CA VAL A 221 28.38 -3.43 4.84
C VAL A 221 27.80 -2.11 4.30
N PHE A 222 28.44 -0.96 4.62
CA PHE A 222 27.99 0.35 4.13
C PHE A 222 28.25 0.59 2.62
N ILE A 223 29.32 0.01 2.05
CA ILE A 223 29.75 0.28 0.68
C ILE A 223 28.61 0.09 -0.36
N PRO A 224 27.81 -0.98 -0.37
CA PRO A 224 26.70 -1.14 -1.30
C PRO A 224 25.68 0.02 -1.25
N TYR A 225 25.34 0.46 -0.05
CA TYR A 225 24.41 1.58 0.19
C TYR A 225 25.02 2.93 -0.18
N GLN A 226 26.29 3.10 0.09
CA GLN A 226 27.07 4.27 -0.35
C GLN A 226 27.07 4.36 -1.88
N LEU A 227 27.31 3.27 -2.58
CA LEU A 227 27.27 3.21 -4.03
C LEU A 227 25.86 3.45 -4.57
N SER A 228 24.82 2.93 -3.92
CA SER A 228 23.42 3.22 -4.24
C SER A 228 23.16 4.72 -4.18
N TYR A 229 23.47 5.36 -3.07
CA TYR A 229 23.31 6.81 -2.89
C TYR A 229 24.12 7.62 -3.92
N LEU A 230 25.41 7.34 -4.05
CA LEU A 230 26.31 8.08 -4.95
C LEU A 230 25.96 7.86 -6.44
N SER A 231 25.43 6.70 -6.78
CA SER A 231 24.94 6.41 -8.14
C SER A 231 23.85 7.37 -8.61
N LEU A 232 23.08 7.91 -7.67
CA LEU A 232 22.01 8.89 -7.94
C LEU A 232 22.47 10.33 -7.67
N ASN A 233 23.12 10.57 -6.53
CA ASN A 233 23.37 11.89 -5.97
C ASN A 233 24.85 12.34 -5.97
N GLY A 234 25.78 11.41 -6.13
CA GLY A 234 27.21 11.67 -6.01
C GLY A 234 27.81 12.48 -7.16
N SER A 235 28.87 13.23 -6.86
CA SER A 235 29.74 13.85 -7.84
C SER A 235 30.67 12.81 -8.47
N GLU A 236 31.26 13.13 -9.63
CA GLU A 236 32.24 12.27 -10.30
C GLU A 236 33.44 11.99 -9.37
N ASN A 237 33.90 12.97 -8.61
CA ASN A 237 35.02 12.81 -7.67
C ASN A 237 34.69 11.86 -6.53
N ASP A 238 33.50 11.94 -5.95
CA ASP A 238 33.04 11.03 -4.89
C ASP A 238 33.00 9.59 -5.40
N LEU A 239 32.43 9.40 -6.59
CA LEU A 239 32.35 8.10 -7.24
C LEU A 239 33.72 7.51 -7.53
N ARG A 240 34.66 8.29 -8.10
CA ARG A 240 36.05 7.85 -8.35
C ARG A 240 36.76 7.47 -7.07
N SER A 241 36.55 8.23 -5.97
CA SER A 241 37.12 7.94 -4.66
C SER A 241 36.65 6.61 -4.10
N VAL A 242 35.35 6.34 -4.15
CA VAL A 242 34.78 5.09 -3.61
C VAL A 242 35.14 3.89 -4.47
N LEU A 243 35.05 4.01 -5.81
CA LEU A 243 35.38 2.92 -6.75
C LEU A 243 36.88 2.62 -6.78
N GLY A 244 37.74 3.64 -6.63
CA GLY A 244 39.20 3.48 -6.64
C GLY A 244 39.79 2.90 -5.35
N ASN A 245 39.17 3.16 -4.21
CA ASN A 245 39.66 2.72 -2.90
C ASN A 245 39.12 1.36 -2.45
N ASN A 246 38.10 0.85 -3.14
CA ASN A 246 37.51 -0.45 -2.82
C ASN A 246 37.78 -1.40 -3.98
N PRO A 247 38.53 -2.49 -3.76
CA PRO A 247 38.60 -3.55 -4.76
C PRO A 247 37.17 -4.00 -5.04
N ILE A 248 36.85 -4.31 -6.30
CA ILE A 248 35.57 -4.89 -6.67
C ILE A 248 35.47 -6.21 -5.91
N PHE A 249 34.80 -6.16 -4.75
CA PHE A 249 34.50 -7.37 -3.98
C PHE A 249 33.70 -8.32 -4.86
N PRO A 250 33.74 -9.64 -4.60
CA PRO A 250 32.80 -10.55 -5.23
C PRO A 250 31.40 -10.06 -4.85
N ILE A 251 30.80 -9.29 -5.76
CA ILE A 251 29.45 -8.78 -5.59
C ILE A 251 28.52 -9.98 -5.71
N SER A 252 27.92 -10.37 -4.61
CA SER A 252 26.99 -11.49 -4.52
C SER A 252 25.53 -11.10 -4.78
N ASP A 253 25.28 -9.81 -4.98
CA ASP A 253 23.95 -9.23 -5.19
C ASP A 253 23.90 -8.42 -6.50
N GLY A 254 22.95 -8.77 -7.39
CA GLY A 254 22.81 -8.15 -8.69
C GLY A 254 22.36 -6.68 -8.62
N ASN A 255 21.61 -6.29 -7.60
CA ASN A 255 21.19 -4.89 -7.43
C ASN A 255 22.36 -3.97 -7.05
N THR A 256 23.26 -4.46 -6.21
CA THR A 256 24.52 -3.77 -5.90
C THR A 256 25.38 -3.65 -7.15
N LEU A 257 25.48 -4.71 -7.96
CA LEU A 257 26.21 -4.65 -9.22
C LEU A 257 25.61 -3.61 -10.18
N LEU A 258 24.29 -3.49 -10.26
CA LEU A 258 23.64 -2.44 -11.05
C LEU A 258 23.97 -1.03 -10.54
N ASN A 259 24.11 -0.82 -9.23
CA ASN A 259 24.58 0.45 -8.69
C ASN A 259 26.01 0.76 -9.13
N VAL A 260 26.91 -0.22 -9.08
CA VAL A 260 28.30 -0.09 -9.54
C VAL A 260 28.35 0.24 -11.04
N ILE A 261 27.55 -0.43 -11.85
CA ILE A 261 27.43 -0.17 -13.29
C ILE A 261 27.00 1.29 -13.53
N ASN A 262 25.99 1.75 -12.81
CA ASN A 262 25.53 3.14 -12.91
C ASN A 262 26.59 4.16 -12.46
N CYS A 263 27.39 3.81 -11.45
CA CYS A 263 28.53 4.62 -11.01
C CYS A 263 29.58 4.73 -12.13
N TYR A 264 29.97 3.62 -12.77
CA TYR A 264 30.91 3.64 -13.90
C TYR A 264 30.38 4.45 -15.09
N ARG A 265 29.09 4.33 -15.40
CA ARG A 265 28.44 5.15 -16.43
C ARG A 265 28.60 6.65 -16.11
N LYS A 266 28.31 7.06 -14.86
CA LYS A 266 28.38 8.48 -14.45
C LYS A 266 29.77 9.09 -14.54
N ILE A 267 30.82 8.30 -14.31
CA ILE A 267 32.22 8.78 -14.43
C ILE A 267 32.79 8.61 -15.84
N GLY A 268 31.93 8.29 -16.84
CA GLY A 268 32.33 8.18 -18.25
C GLY A 268 33.01 6.86 -18.62
N GLU A 269 33.05 5.87 -17.72
CA GLU A 269 33.66 4.55 -17.94
C GLU A 269 32.66 3.56 -18.59
N SER A 270 31.98 3.98 -19.68
CA SER A 270 30.89 3.22 -20.32
C SER A 270 31.32 1.82 -20.72
N LYS A 271 32.57 1.65 -21.21
CA LYS A 271 33.10 0.35 -21.57
C LYS A 271 33.08 -0.63 -20.40
N LYS A 272 33.52 -0.18 -19.24
CA LYS A 272 33.56 -0.98 -18.00
C LYS A 272 32.16 -1.30 -17.50
N ALA A 273 31.23 -0.34 -17.61
CA ALA A 273 29.85 -0.55 -17.32
C ALA A 273 29.21 -1.64 -18.20
N LEU A 274 29.49 -1.65 -19.49
CA LEU A 274 29.03 -2.68 -20.43
C LEU A 274 29.64 -4.07 -20.13
N GLU A 275 30.94 -4.13 -19.81
CA GLU A 275 31.59 -5.39 -19.38
C GLU A 275 30.90 -5.97 -18.12
N LEU A 276 30.53 -5.13 -17.16
CA LEU A 276 29.81 -5.56 -15.96
C LEU A 276 28.37 -5.97 -16.24
N ILE A 277 27.69 -5.39 -17.21
CA ILE A 277 26.37 -5.86 -17.69
C ILE A 277 26.47 -7.28 -18.26
N GLU A 278 27.51 -7.53 -19.09
CA GLU A 278 27.73 -8.89 -19.63
C GLU A 278 28.07 -9.90 -18.52
N TYR A 279 28.82 -9.48 -17.52
CA TYR A 279 29.06 -10.30 -16.33
C TYR A 279 27.75 -10.58 -15.57
N LEU A 280 26.90 -9.56 -15.32
CA LEU A 280 25.62 -9.73 -14.65
C LEU A 280 24.74 -10.76 -15.35
N LYS A 281 24.62 -10.66 -16.68
CA LYS A 281 23.84 -11.62 -17.48
C LYS A 281 24.34 -13.07 -17.38
N LYS A 282 25.64 -13.26 -17.17
CA LYS A 282 26.28 -14.59 -17.12
C LYS A 282 26.37 -15.15 -15.69
N SER A 283 26.31 -14.28 -14.68
CA SER A 283 26.57 -14.66 -13.29
C SER A 283 25.44 -15.47 -12.63
N GLY A 284 24.22 -15.38 -13.17
CA GLY A 284 23.03 -15.96 -12.53
C GLY A 284 22.59 -15.23 -11.25
N LEU A 285 23.15 -14.05 -10.98
CA LEU A 285 22.72 -13.21 -9.86
C LEU A 285 21.30 -12.73 -10.09
N ASP A 286 20.48 -12.78 -9.06
CA ASP A 286 19.15 -12.21 -9.07
C ASP A 286 19.22 -10.68 -8.97
N TYR A 287 18.39 -9.98 -9.75
CA TYR A 287 18.32 -8.53 -9.78
C TYR A 287 16.92 -8.01 -10.12
N ASP A 288 16.64 -6.81 -9.68
CA ASP A 288 15.40 -6.10 -9.99
C ASP A 288 15.35 -5.70 -11.46
N SER A 289 14.37 -6.23 -12.19
CA SER A 289 14.19 -5.99 -13.62
C SER A 289 13.90 -4.52 -13.93
N LEU A 290 13.15 -3.82 -13.06
CA LEU A 290 12.85 -2.40 -13.23
C LEU A 290 14.14 -1.58 -13.16
N LYS A 291 14.97 -1.85 -12.15
CA LYS A 291 16.27 -1.20 -11.96
C LYS A 291 17.21 -1.51 -13.11
N TYR A 292 17.26 -2.77 -13.57
CA TYR A 292 18.07 -3.18 -14.72
C TYR A 292 17.72 -2.37 -15.97
N HIS A 293 16.44 -2.31 -16.34
CA HIS A 293 16.01 -1.57 -17.53
C HIS A 293 16.24 -0.06 -17.41
N SER A 294 16.12 0.52 -16.20
CA SER A 294 16.47 1.91 -15.94
C SER A 294 17.97 2.19 -16.18
N VAL A 295 18.84 1.35 -15.62
CA VAL A 295 20.30 1.47 -15.76
C VAL A 295 20.72 1.26 -17.22
N MET A 296 20.14 0.25 -17.90
CA MET A 296 20.42 -0.03 -19.32
C MET A 296 19.99 1.13 -20.21
N THR A 297 18.82 1.71 -20.00
CA THR A 297 18.37 2.90 -20.74
C THR A 297 19.41 4.00 -20.63
N SER A 298 19.80 4.36 -19.41
CA SER A 298 20.76 5.44 -19.17
C SER A 298 22.16 5.14 -19.72
N LEU A 299 22.58 3.89 -19.68
CA LEU A 299 23.87 3.47 -20.21
C LEU A 299 23.90 3.58 -21.74
N LEU A 300 22.87 3.08 -22.42
CA LEU A 300 22.74 3.12 -23.88
C LEU A 300 22.56 4.56 -24.40
N GLU A 301 21.86 5.42 -23.66
CA GLU A 301 21.79 6.86 -23.96
C GLU A 301 23.17 7.51 -23.90
N THR A 302 23.96 7.20 -22.86
CA THR A 302 25.32 7.74 -22.68
C THR A 302 26.25 7.26 -23.79
N ASP A 303 26.05 6.03 -24.30
CA ASP A 303 26.82 5.43 -25.41
C ASP A 303 26.32 5.89 -26.79
N GLY A 304 25.26 6.71 -26.85
CA GLY A 304 24.68 7.23 -28.09
C GLY A 304 23.79 6.23 -28.85
N ASN A 305 23.52 5.07 -28.26
CA ASN A 305 22.63 4.06 -28.85
C ASN A 305 21.17 4.31 -28.48
N TYR A 306 20.62 5.38 -29.03
CA TYR A 306 19.26 5.83 -28.69
C TYR A 306 18.16 4.85 -29.09
N TYR A 307 18.39 4.02 -30.10
CA TYR A 307 17.40 3.03 -30.52
C TYR A 307 17.20 1.94 -29.45
N ASP A 308 18.29 1.36 -28.99
CA ASP A 308 18.22 0.34 -27.93
C ASP A 308 17.86 0.95 -26.59
N ALA A 309 18.31 2.18 -26.31
CA ALA A 309 17.86 2.92 -25.13
C ALA A 309 16.34 3.09 -25.09
N LEU A 310 15.72 3.44 -26.22
CA LEU A 310 14.26 3.54 -26.32
C LEU A 310 13.56 2.19 -26.10
N ASN A 311 14.15 1.10 -26.58
CA ASN A 311 13.60 -0.23 -26.36
C ASN A 311 13.66 -0.65 -24.87
N GLU A 312 14.78 -0.35 -24.21
CA GLU A 312 14.92 -0.60 -22.77
C GLU A 312 13.99 0.32 -21.94
N TYR A 313 13.85 1.58 -22.32
CA TYR A 313 12.89 2.50 -21.71
C TYR A 313 11.44 2.03 -21.84
N ARG A 314 11.05 1.45 -22.97
CA ARG A 314 9.70 0.87 -23.14
C ARG A 314 9.44 -0.28 -22.17
N LYS A 315 10.44 -1.15 -21.95
CA LYS A 315 10.35 -2.24 -20.98
C LYS A 315 10.24 -1.70 -19.56
N TYR A 316 11.10 -0.72 -19.22
CA TYR A 316 11.04 0.00 -17.94
C TYR A 316 9.65 0.61 -17.70
N SER A 317 9.16 1.38 -18.66
CA SER A 317 7.85 2.04 -18.56
C SER A 317 6.68 1.05 -18.48
N GLY A 318 6.77 -0.08 -19.18
CA GLY A 318 5.80 -1.17 -19.09
C GLY A 318 5.75 -1.76 -17.70
N LEU A 319 6.90 -2.18 -17.16
CA LEU A 319 7.00 -2.73 -15.81
C LEU A 319 6.50 -1.74 -14.74
N LEU A 320 6.89 -0.47 -14.85
CA LEU A 320 6.44 0.58 -13.94
C LEU A 320 4.92 0.76 -13.99
N SER A 321 4.35 0.69 -15.20
CA SER A 321 2.90 0.75 -15.41
C SER A 321 2.17 -0.43 -14.75
N ASP A 322 2.70 -1.65 -14.92
CA ASP A 322 2.13 -2.86 -14.34
C ASP A 322 2.18 -2.83 -12.80
N ILE A 323 3.28 -2.33 -12.25
CA ILE A 323 3.43 -2.11 -10.81
C ILE A 323 2.38 -1.10 -10.31
N HIS A 324 2.25 0.05 -10.96
CA HIS A 324 1.27 1.07 -10.59
C HIS A 324 -0.17 0.52 -10.68
N LEU A 325 -0.47 -0.27 -11.71
CA LEU A 325 -1.77 -0.92 -11.84
C LEU A 325 -2.06 -1.87 -10.68
N SER A 326 -1.08 -2.73 -10.35
CA SER A 326 -1.22 -3.70 -9.26
C SER A 326 -1.43 -3.03 -7.90
N ILE A 327 -0.72 -1.94 -7.64
CA ILE A 327 -0.88 -1.13 -6.42
C ILE A 327 -2.27 -0.48 -6.39
N PHE A 328 -2.70 0.06 -7.52
CA PHE A 328 -4.02 0.68 -7.65
C PHE A 328 -5.15 -0.33 -7.40
N GLU A 329 -5.08 -1.51 -8.00
CA GLU A 329 -6.05 -2.59 -7.80
C GLU A 329 -6.12 -3.03 -6.33
N ARG A 330 -4.98 -3.21 -5.67
CA ARG A 330 -4.89 -3.55 -4.25
C ARG A 330 -5.52 -2.45 -3.37
N LYS A 331 -5.22 -1.18 -3.64
CA LYS A 331 -5.79 -0.06 -2.88
C LYS A 331 -7.31 0.05 -3.06
N ALA A 332 -7.80 -0.14 -4.28
CA ALA A 332 -9.23 -0.16 -4.55
C ALA A 332 -9.95 -1.31 -3.82
N GLN A 333 -9.27 -2.45 -3.68
CA GLN A 333 -9.77 -3.60 -2.93
C GLN A 333 -9.80 -3.32 -1.42
N LEU A 334 -8.75 -2.68 -0.88
CA LEU A 334 -8.66 -2.22 0.51
C LEU A 334 -9.76 -1.24 0.88
N ASP A 335 -9.95 -0.21 0.06
CA ASP A 335 -10.97 0.80 0.31
C ASP A 335 -12.37 0.16 0.31
N LYS A 336 -12.60 -0.85 -0.55
CA LYS A 336 -13.83 -1.64 -0.57
C LYS A 336 -13.99 -2.48 0.70
N GLU A 337 -12.93 -3.08 1.20
CA GLU A 337 -12.96 -3.90 2.43
C GLU A 337 -13.09 -3.02 3.68
N ARG A 338 -12.35 -1.91 3.76
CA ARG A 338 -12.53 -0.89 4.81
C ARG A 338 -13.96 -0.36 4.85
N TYR A 339 -14.51 -0.02 3.69
CA TYR A 339 -15.89 0.42 3.59
C TYR A 339 -16.88 -0.65 4.10
N LYS A 340 -16.65 -1.93 3.78
CA LYS A 340 -17.45 -3.03 4.32
C LYS A 340 -17.33 -3.17 5.83
N LEU A 341 -16.11 -3.02 6.38
CA LEU A 341 -15.85 -3.07 7.82
C LEU A 341 -16.46 -1.88 8.55
N GLU A 342 -16.34 -0.67 7.99
CA GLU A 342 -16.99 0.53 8.51
C GLU A 342 -18.51 0.42 8.46
N LEU A 343 -19.07 -0.10 7.37
CA LEU A 343 -20.49 -0.36 7.24
C LEU A 343 -20.96 -1.43 8.24
N GLY A 344 -20.16 -2.48 8.46
CA GLY A 344 -20.37 -3.52 9.46
C GLY A 344 -20.32 -2.95 10.90
N ALA A 345 -19.32 -2.12 11.19
CA ALA A 345 -19.20 -1.44 12.48
C ALA A 345 -20.34 -0.45 12.72
N GLN A 346 -20.76 0.29 11.69
CA GLN A 346 -21.93 1.18 11.76
C GLN A 346 -23.23 0.39 11.98
N LYS A 347 -23.42 -0.75 11.29
CA LYS A 347 -24.55 -1.65 11.53
C LYS A 347 -24.53 -2.19 12.96
N ALA A 348 -23.40 -2.69 13.44
CA ALA A 348 -23.24 -3.21 14.79
C ALA A 348 -23.43 -2.12 15.86
N SER A 349 -22.98 -0.89 15.62
CA SER A 349 -23.21 0.25 16.51
C SER A 349 -24.69 0.67 16.53
N LYS A 350 -25.37 0.64 15.36
CA LYS A 350 -26.82 0.88 15.26
C LYS A 350 -27.63 -0.21 15.94
N GLU A 351 -27.25 -1.47 15.80
CA GLU A 351 -27.87 -2.60 16.49
C GLU A 351 -27.66 -2.50 18.01
N ARG A 352 -26.44 -2.15 18.47
CA ARG A 352 -26.17 -1.88 19.90
C ARG A 352 -26.94 -0.67 20.41
N ALA A 353 -26.99 0.41 19.62
CA ALA A 353 -27.77 1.60 19.96
C ALA A 353 -29.26 1.26 20.00
N SER A 354 -29.80 0.52 19.03
CA SER A 354 -31.20 0.09 19.02
C SER A 354 -31.50 -0.87 20.17
N PHE A 355 -30.57 -1.77 20.53
CA PHE A 355 -30.71 -2.64 21.72
C PHE A 355 -30.63 -1.85 23.04
N LEU A 356 -29.70 -0.89 23.15
CA LEU A 356 -29.62 0.01 24.31
C LEU A 356 -30.85 0.93 24.39
N TRP A 357 -31.35 1.41 23.24
CA TRP A 357 -32.59 2.16 23.17
C TRP A 357 -33.80 1.28 23.51
N GLY A 358 -33.82 0.04 23.02
CA GLY A 358 -34.86 -0.95 23.34
C GLY A 358 -34.88 -1.32 24.83
N THR A 359 -33.70 -1.60 25.42
CA THR A 359 -33.58 -1.87 26.85
C THR A 359 -33.81 -0.61 27.70
N GLY A 360 -33.32 0.54 27.24
CA GLY A 360 -33.65 1.83 27.86
C GLY A 360 -35.12 2.15 27.79
N LEU A 361 -35.80 1.83 26.68
CA LEU A 361 -37.24 1.99 26.53
C LEU A 361 -38.03 1.04 27.45
N ILE A 362 -37.57 -0.21 27.58
CA ILE A 362 -38.19 -1.17 28.51
C ILE A 362 -38.01 -0.70 29.97
N VAL A 363 -36.81 -0.22 30.32
CA VAL A 363 -36.54 0.32 31.66
C VAL A 363 -37.33 1.61 31.90
N THR A 364 -37.40 2.50 30.91
CA THR A 364 -38.23 3.73 31.01
C THR A 364 -39.74 3.42 31.04
N LEU A 365 -40.18 2.39 30.28
CA LEU A 365 -41.55 1.90 30.35
C LEU A 365 -41.90 1.26 31.71
N LEU A 366 -40.95 0.52 32.31
CA LEU A 366 -41.11 -0.04 33.65
C LEU A 366 -41.11 1.06 34.70
N ILE A 367 -40.22 2.06 34.58
CA ILE A 367 -40.22 3.25 35.46
C ILE A 367 -41.47 4.10 35.24
N ALA A 368 -41.86 4.32 33.96
CA ALA A 368 -43.09 5.02 33.62
C ALA A 368 -44.34 4.25 34.12
N GLY A 369 -44.31 2.92 34.00
CA GLY A 369 -45.35 2.06 34.59
C GLY A 369 -45.42 2.17 36.12
N LEU A 370 -44.27 2.25 36.79
CA LEU A 370 -44.18 2.46 38.24
C LEU A 370 -44.65 3.88 38.62
N VAL A 371 -44.25 4.89 37.81
CA VAL A 371 -44.69 6.28 38.01
C VAL A 371 -46.17 6.46 37.67
N ILE A 372 -46.68 5.74 36.64
CA ILE A 372 -48.09 5.73 36.28
C ILE A 372 -48.91 5.03 37.35
N LEU A 373 -48.41 3.97 37.99
CA LEU A 373 -49.00 3.35 39.16
C LEU A 373 -49.04 4.31 40.37
N LEU A 374 -48.04 5.16 40.51
CA LEU A 374 -47.94 6.18 41.56
C LEU A 374 -48.71 7.48 41.22
N LEU A 375 -48.83 7.78 39.90
CA LEU A 375 -49.45 9.02 39.41
C LEU A 375 -50.82 8.82 38.74
N LYS A 376 -51.44 7.66 38.89
CA LYS A 376 -52.72 7.27 38.26
C LYS A 376 -53.89 8.24 38.47
N ASN A 377 -53.67 9.34 39.13
CA ASN A 377 -54.69 10.39 39.36
C ASN A 377 -54.37 11.78 38.80
N ARG A 378 -53.23 11.99 38.09
CA ARG A 378 -52.97 13.33 37.49
C ARG A 378 -52.30 13.20 36.11
N ASN A 379 -52.96 13.59 35.08
CA ASN A 379 -52.45 14.03 33.75
C ASN A 379 -52.22 12.99 32.65
N ALA A 380 -53.22 12.27 32.22
CA ALA A 380 -53.22 11.44 31.00
C ALA A 380 -53.23 12.24 29.67
N LYS A 381 -53.43 13.53 29.70
CA LYS A 381 -53.54 14.33 28.43
C LYS A 381 -52.23 14.92 27.92
N VAL A 382 -51.21 15.13 28.75
CA VAL A 382 -49.96 15.77 28.33
C VAL A 382 -48.97 14.75 27.70
N GLN A 383 -49.09 13.48 28.11
CA GLN A 383 -48.14 12.45 27.61
C GLN A 383 -48.38 12.00 26.18
N LYS A 384 -49.61 12.13 25.63
CA LYS A 384 -49.90 11.77 24.23
C LYS A 384 -49.26 12.71 23.20
N CYS A 385 -49.12 13.99 23.50
CA CYS A 385 -48.48 14.94 22.58
C CYS A 385 -46.96 14.79 22.51
N LEU A 386 -46.29 14.47 23.63
CA LEU A 386 -44.82 14.33 23.68
C LEU A 386 -44.29 13.06 22.95
N ALA A 387 -45.10 11.98 22.94
CA ALA A 387 -44.73 10.75 22.24
C ALA A 387 -44.79 10.92 20.70
N ILE A 388 -45.79 11.68 20.22
CA ILE A 388 -45.95 11.93 18.76
C ILE A 388 -44.85 12.84 18.21
N GLU A 389 -44.35 13.76 19.03
CA GLU A 389 -43.30 14.70 18.59
C GLU A 389 -41.91 14.02 18.54
N LYS A 390 -41.65 13.06 19.45
CA LYS A 390 -40.42 12.23 19.41
C LYS A 390 -40.36 11.26 18.24
N GLU A 391 -41.49 10.68 17.87
CA GLU A 391 -41.59 9.77 16.70
C GLU A 391 -41.32 10.51 15.38
N LYS A 392 -41.75 11.77 15.28
CA LYS A 392 -41.50 12.63 14.13
C LYS A 392 -40.02 13.02 13.96
N THR A 393 -39.32 13.26 15.06
CA THR A 393 -37.89 13.65 15.00
C THR A 393 -37.00 12.47 14.63
N VAL A 394 -37.26 11.26 15.14
CA VAL A 394 -36.51 10.05 14.79
C VAL A 394 -36.74 9.62 13.32
N LEU A 395 -37.94 9.81 12.79
CA LEU A 395 -38.24 9.57 11.38
C LEU A 395 -37.46 10.52 10.46
N LEU A 396 -37.36 11.80 10.80
CA LEU A 396 -36.63 12.82 10.03
C LEU A 396 -35.12 12.60 10.04
N GLU A 397 -34.55 12.13 11.15
CA GLU A 397 -33.11 11.82 11.22
C GLU A 397 -32.75 10.58 10.38
N ASN A 398 -33.58 9.56 10.39
CA ASN A 398 -33.40 8.36 9.58
C ASN A 398 -33.56 8.61 8.07
N GLU A 399 -34.47 9.50 7.66
CA GLU A 399 -34.58 9.90 6.25
C GLU A 399 -33.37 10.71 5.77
N LYS A 400 -32.84 11.58 6.62
CA LYS A 400 -31.65 12.38 6.30
C LYS A 400 -30.40 11.49 6.14
N LEU A 401 -30.25 10.49 7.00
CA LEU A 401 -29.12 9.54 6.94
C LEU A 401 -29.16 8.67 5.68
N LYS A 402 -30.35 8.23 5.24
CA LYS A 402 -30.55 7.49 3.97
C LYS A 402 -30.23 8.32 2.73
N ALA A 403 -30.56 9.61 2.77
CA ALA A 403 -30.26 10.51 1.64
C ALA A 403 -28.74 10.78 1.51
N ASP A 404 -28.02 10.89 2.63
CA ASP A 404 -26.58 11.11 2.63
C ASP A 404 -25.81 9.85 2.18
N GLN A 405 -26.29 8.65 2.53
CA GLN A 405 -25.73 7.38 2.04
C GLN A 405 -25.87 7.21 0.52
N SER A 406 -27.06 7.54 -0.03
CA SER A 406 -27.30 7.44 -1.49
C SER A 406 -26.43 8.41 -2.29
N LYS A 407 -26.10 9.57 -1.70
CA LYS A 407 -25.22 10.56 -2.33
C LYS A 407 -23.78 10.08 -2.41
N LEU A 408 -23.30 9.44 -1.35
CA LEU A 408 -21.95 8.88 -1.27
C LEU A 408 -21.76 7.70 -2.25
N GLU A 409 -22.78 6.86 -2.39
CA GLU A 409 -22.79 5.75 -3.36
C GLU A 409 -22.69 6.26 -4.81
N LEU A 410 -23.42 7.31 -5.13
CA LEU A 410 -23.40 7.91 -6.46
C LEU A 410 -22.04 8.59 -6.79
N GLU A 411 -21.41 9.20 -5.80
CA GLU A 411 -20.05 9.78 -5.95
C GLU A 411 -19.00 8.68 -6.19
N LYS A 412 -19.10 7.57 -5.48
CA LYS A 412 -18.23 6.41 -5.63
C LYS A 412 -18.33 5.79 -7.03
N GLU A 413 -19.55 5.55 -7.54
CA GLU A 413 -19.75 5.05 -8.91
C GLU A 413 -19.15 5.99 -9.97
N ASN A 414 -19.30 7.30 -9.79
CA ASN A 414 -18.71 8.29 -10.70
C ASN A 414 -17.18 8.28 -10.68
N LEU A 415 -16.57 8.11 -9.49
CA LEU A 415 -15.12 7.99 -9.35
C LEU A 415 -14.60 6.72 -10.02
N MET A 416 -15.23 5.58 -9.80
CA MET A 416 -14.86 4.31 -10.42
C MET A 416 -14.94 4.37 -11.94
N TYR A 417 -15.96 5.01 -12.49
CA TYR A 417 -16.09 5.21 -13.93
C TYR A 417 -14.95 6.09 -14.50
N ARG A 418 -14.59 7.18 -13.79
CA ARG A 418 -13.48 8.07 -14.21
C ARG A 418 -12.14 7.31 -14.22
N ILE A 419 -11.88 6.53 -13.20
CA ILE A 419 -10.66 5.72 -13.07
C ILE A 419 -10.57 4.73 -14.22
N SER A 420 -11.60 3.91 -14.43
CA SER A 420 -11.64 2.93 -15.53
C SER A 420 -11.48 3.55 -16.92
N SER A 421 -12.03 4.74 -17.14
CA SER A 421 -11.86 5.47 -18.40
C SER A 421 -10.41 5.91 -18.65
N LEU A 422 -9.74 6.40 -17.60
CA LEU A 422 -8.34 6.83 -17.66
C LEU A 422 -7.37 5.65 -17.82
N GLU A 423 -7.68 4.51 -17.21
CA GLU A 423 -6.92 3.27 -17.38
C GLU A 423 -6.98 2.77 -18.82
N ASN A 424 -8.17 2.74 -19.40
CA ASN A 424 -8.36 2.36 -20.80
C ASN A 424 -7.64 3.32 -21.76
N GLU A 425 -7.63 4.63 -21.48
CA GLU A 425 -6.89 5.61 -22.27
C GLU A 425 -5.38 5.32 -22.19
N ARG A 426 -4.85 5.07 -20.99
CA ARG A 426 -3.44 4.76 -20.78
C ARG A 426 -3.01 3.50 -21.53
N GLU A 427 -3.80 2.41 -21.45
CA GLU A 427 -3.51 1.16 -22.16
C GLU A 427 -3.46 1.38 -23.68
N ARG A 428 -4.43 2.08 -24.25
CA ARG A 428 -4.47 2.38 -25.68
C ARG A 428 -3.32 3.27 -26.13
N LEU A 429 -2.92 4.26 -25.35
CA LEU A 429 -1.77 5.10 -25.64
C LEU A 429 -0.48 4.29 -25.60
N THR A 430 -0.34 3.38 -24.64
CA THR A 430 0.81 2.48 -24.52
C THR A 430 0.86 1.51 -25.70
N GLU A 431 -0.28 0.97 -26.10
CA GLU A 431 -0.40 0.07 -27.26
C GLU A 431 -0.12 0.80 -28.58
N SER A 432 -0.58 2.04 -28.72
CA SER A 432 -0.27 2.90 -29.88
C SER A 432 1.21 3.19 -30.03
N LEU A 433 1.93 3.40 -28.91
CA LEU A 433 3.39 3.56 -28.91
C LEU A 433 4.12 2.27 -29.30
N LYS A 434 3.60 1.12 -28.89
CA LYS A 434 4.20 -0.19 -29.12
C LYS A 434 4.01 -0.68 -30.56
N ASN A 435 2.85 -0.39 -31.16
CA ASN A 435 2.42 -0.99 -32.43
C ASN A 435 2.67 -0.09 -33.65
N ASN A 436 3.08 1.18 -33.48
CA ASN A 436 3.14 2.15 -34.57
C ASN A 436 4.52 2.78 -34.69
N SER A 437 5.36 2.23 -35.55
CA SER A 437 6.74 2.71 -35.80
C SER A 437 6.81 4.03 -36.58
N GLU A 438 5.71 4.48 -37.20
CA GLU A 438 5.67 5.65 -38.10
C GLU A 438 5.13 6.94 -37.45
N LEU A 439 4.90 6.94 -36.14
CA LEU A 439 4.43 8.14 -35.45
C LEU A 439 5.47 9.28 -35.53
N SER A 440 5.03 10.48 -35.88
CA SER A 440 5.90 11.67 -35.85
C SER A 440 6.48 11.88 -34.45
N VAL A 441 7.67 12.49 -34.37
CA VAL A 441 8.36 12.76 -33.09
C VAL A 441 7.47 13.57 -32.16
N GLU A 442 6.68 14.50 -32.69
CA GLU A 442 5.78 15.37 -31.94
C GLU A 442 4.60 14.59 -31.33
N VAL A 443 3.98 13.71 -32.09
CA VAL A 443 2.89 12.82 -31.61
C VAL A 443 3.41 11.85 -30.57
N ARG A 444 4.59 11.27 -30.79
CA ARG A 444 5.24 10.36 -29.85
C ARG A 444 5.54 11.03 -28.50
N ASN A 445 6.13 12.22 -28.54
CA ASN A 445 6.41 13.00 -27.34
C ASN A 445 5.12 13.35 -26.58
N THR A 446 4.07 13.72 -27.29
CA THR A 446 2.75 14.04 -26.70
C THR A 446 2.12 12.82 -26.01
N ILE A 447 2.22 11.64 -26.64
CA ILE A 447 1.73 10.39 -26.04
C ILE A 447 2.52 10.03 -24.79
N MET A 448 3.86 10.17 -24.84
CA MET A 448 4.74 9.92 -23.70
C MET A 448 4.40 10.83 -22.52
N GLN A 449 4.30 12.13 -22.75
CA GLN A 449 3.87 13.09 -21.73
C GLN A 449 2.49 12.74 -21.14
N ARG A 450 1.57 12.27 -21.98
CA ARG A 450 0.23 11.89 -21.51
C ARG A 450 0.25 10.63 -20.64
N ILE A 451 1.06 9.64 -20.98
CA ILE A 451 1.26 8.42 -20.17
C ILE A 451 1.90 8.77 -18.83
N GLU A 452 2.94 9.60 -18.82
CA GLU A 452 3.58 10.08 -17.59
C GLU A 452 2.59 10.82 -16.68
N MET A 453 1.73 11.64 -17.28
CA MET A 453 0.65 12.33 -16.59
C MET A 453 -0.33 11.38 -15.92
N LEU A 454 -0.80 10.38 -16.66
CA LEU A 454 -1.73 9.37 -16.12
C LEU A 454 -1.06 8.56 -15.00
N ASN A 455 0.20 8.19 -15.14
CA ASN A 455 0.96 7.50 -14.11
C ASN A 455 1.15 8.37 -12.85
N ALA A 456 1.44 9.67 -13.00
CA ALA A 456 1.54 10.60 -11.88
C ALA A 456 0.19 10.79 -11.17
N LEU A 457 -0.91 10.86 -11.93
CA LEU A 457 -2.26 10.92 -11.39
C LEU A 457 -2.60 9.67 -10.58
N PHE A 458 -2.29 8.48 -11.11
CA PHE A 458 -2.50 7.22 -10.39
C PHE A 458 -1.63 7.16 -9.13
N ALA A 459 -0.35 7.52 -9.21
CA ALA A 459 0.55 7.56 -8.06
C ALA A 459 0.02 8.48 -6.96
N SER A 460 -0.47 9.67 -7.30
CA SER A 460 -1.03 10.62 -6.33
C SER A 460 -2.29 10.08 -5.64
N GLN A 461 -3.11 9.34 -6.38
CA GLN A 461 -4.33 8.72 -5.83
C GLN A 461 -4.03 7.51 -4.93
N ILE A 462 -2.93 6.77 -5.22
CA ILE A 462 -2.53 5.58 -4.47
C ILE A 462 -1.87 5.95 -3.14
N THR A 463 -0.97 6.95 -3.16
CA THR A 463 -0.13 7.24 -1.99
C THR A 463 -0.83 8.10 -0.94
N ALA A 464 -1.93 8.78 -1.30
CA ALA A 464 -2.61 9.78 -0.47
C ALA A 464 -1.63 10.82 0.14
N ASP A 465 -0.44 10.95 -0.45
CA ASP A 465 0.64 11.78 0.08
C ASP A 465 0.63 13.15 -0.62
N TYR A 466 0.30 14.18 0.15
CA TYR A 466 0.26 15.58 -0.30
C TYR A 466 1.58 16.10 -0.90
N ARG A 467 2.69 15.36 -0.80
CA ARG A 467 3.99 15.74 -1.37
C ARG A 467 4.09 15.47 -2.87
N HIS A 468 3.45 14.41 -3.37
CA HIS A 468 3.27 14.21 -4.83
C HIS A 468 2.26 15.19 -5.42
N GLU A 469 1.36 15.71 -4.60
CA GLU A 469 0.42 16.76 -4.97
C GLU A 469 1.14 18.05 -5.37
N ASN A 470 2.30 18.38 -4.81
CA ASN A 470 3.07 19.57 -5.17
C ASN A 470 3.74 19.45 -6.55
N SER A 471 4.33 18.32 -6.89
CA SER A 471 4.90 18.10 -8.23
C SER A 471 3.79 17.97 -9.28
N TYR A 472 2.71 17.25 -8.94
CA TYR A 472 1.50 17.16 -9.76
C TYR A 472 0.83 18.52 -9.91
N ASN A 473 0.63 19.28 -8.83
CA ASN A 473 0.02 20.59 -8.85
C ASN A 473 0.88 21.63 -9.57
N LYS A 474 2.22 21.60 -9.43
CA LYS A 474 3.14 22.43 -10.19
C LYS A 474 2.98 22.16 -11.69
N TRP A 475 3.00 20.92 -12.07
CA TRP A 475 2.88 20.48 -13.45
C TRP A 475 1.45 20.72 -14.01
N VAL A 476 0.39 20.47 -13.22
CA VAL A 476 -1.00 20.85 -13.55
C VAL A 476 -1.10 22.37 -13.70
N ASN A 477 -0.45 23.16 -12.87
CA ASN A 477 -0.45 24.61 -12.98
C ASN A 477 0.32 25.10 -14.22
N GLU A 478 1.41 24.45 -14.59
CA GLU A 478 2.13 24.69 -15.84
C GLU A 478 1.25 24.35 -17.06
N LEU A 479 0.51 23.24 -17.02
CA LEU A 479 -0.47 22.88 -18.04
C LEU A 479 -1.69 23.81 -18.07
N LEU A 480 -2.15 24.26 -16.91
CA LEU A 480 -3.26 25.22 -16.79
C LEU A 480 -2.85 26.62 -17.22
N ALA A 481 -1.55 26.94 -17.19
CA ALA A 481 -1.01 28.19 -17.73
C ALA A 481 -1.12 28.25 -19.26
N ASP A 482 -1.01 27.09 -19.94
CA ASP A 482 -1.23 26.94 -21.38
C ASP A 482 -2.35 25.94 -21.67
N SER A 483 -3.59 26.41 -21.47
CA SER A 483 -4.79 25.58 -21.71
C SER A 483 -4.95 25.16 -23.17
N GLU A 484 -4.38 25.91 -24.12
CA GLU A 484 -4.44 25.62 -25.55
C GLU A 484 -3.48 24.47 -25.91
N ALA A 485 -2.28 24.47 -25.37
CA ALA A 485 -1.33 23.38 -25.52
C ALA A 485 -1.87 22.08 -24.94
N PHE A 486 -2.52 22.12 -23.76
CA PHE A 486 -3.14 20.93 -23.16
C PHE A 486 -4.31 20.39 -24.00
N MET A 487 -5.19 21.26 -24.47
CA MET A 487 -6.30 20.83 -25.33
C MET A 487 -5.80 20.22 -26.63
N ASN A 488 -4.77 20.78 -27.24
CA ASN A 488 -4.13 20.23 -28.44
C ASN A 488 -3.46 18.89 -28.17
N SER A 489 -2.73 18.77 -27.06
CA SER A 489 -2.10 17.49 -26.66
C SER A 489 -3.14 16.41 -26.41
N THR A 490 -4.27 16.76 -25.79
CA THR A 490 -5.40 15.83 -25.58
C THR A 490 -5.99 15.36 -26.89
N ARG A 491 -6.21 16.26 -27.86
CA ARG A 491 -6.69 15.88 -29.20
C ARG A 491 -5.70 14.97 -29.93
N LEU A 492 -4.39 15.28 -29.87
CA LEU A 492 -3.37 14.45 -30.50
C LEU A 492 -3.31 13.05 -29.89
N ALA A 493 -3.48 12.94 -28.57
CA ALA A 493 -3.59 11.65 -27.88
C ALA A 493 -4.84 10.86 -28.37
N PHE A 494 -6.00 11.53 -28.53
CA PHE A 494 -7.19 10.91 -29.12
C PHE A 494 -7.02 10.57 -30.59
N GLN A 495 -6.32 11.38 -31.37
CA GLN A 495 -6.00 11.11 -32.77
C GLN A 495 -5.17 9.82 -32.91
N ALA A 496 -4.25 9.58 -31.99
CA ALA A 496 -3.44 8.37 -31.97
C ALA A 496 -4.18 7.14 -31.41
N SER A 497 -4.96 7.33 -30.34
CA SER A 497 -5.63 6.20 -29.65
C SER A 497 -7.02 5.87 -30.19
N HIS A 498 -7.70 6.85 -30.80
CA HIS A 498 -9.07 6.72 -31.34
C HIS A 498 -9.22 7.45 -32.69
N PRO A 499 -8.47 7.06 -33.71
CA PRO A 499 -8.46 7.78 -35.00
C PRO A 499 -9.85 7.86 -35.66
N GLY A 500 -10.68 6.83 -35.46
CA GLY A 500 -12.05 6.82 -35.93
C GLY A 500 -12.93 7.89 -35.28
N PHE A 501 -12.73 8.16 -33.98
CA PHE A 501 -13.43 9.22 -33.25
C PHE A 501 -13.08 10.60 -33.78
N ILE A 502 -11.81 10.89 -33.96
CA ILE A 502 -11.35 12.18 -34.51
C ILE A 502 -11.84 12.38 -35.94
N ARG A 503 -11.72 11.35 -36.80
CA ARG A 503 -12.22 11.39 -38.19
C ARG A 503 -13.72 11.68 -38.23
N TYR A 504 -14.51 11.01 -37.40
CA TYR A 504 -15.95 11.27 -37.31
C TYR A 504 -16.25 12.74 -37.00
N LEU A 505 -15.51 13.35 -36.07
CA LEU A 505 -15.70 14.74 -35.71
C LEU A 505 -15.30 15.70 -36.85
N GLU A 506 -14.24 15.38 -37.59
CA GLU A 506 -13.80 16.13 -38.78
C GLU A 506 -14.81 16.04 -39.92
N GLU A 507 -15.43 14.87 -40.16
CA GLU A 507 -16.46 14.65 -41.16
C GLU A 507 -17.78 15.44 -40.88
N HIS A 508 -17.96 15.92 -39.64
CA HIS A 508 -19.09 16.77 -39.25
C HIS A 508 -18.74 18.27 -39.22
N ASP A 509 -17.73 18.69 -40.00
CA ASP A 509 -17.27 20.08 -40.12
C ASP A 509 -16.92 20.79 -38.79
N LEU A 510 -16.48 20.03 -37.79
CA LEU A 510 -15.97 20.59 -36.55
C LEU A 510 -14.56 21.11 -36.75
N ASN A 511 -14.30 22.35 -36.34
CA ASN A 511 -12.97 22.91 -36.36
C ASN A 511 -12.10 22.36 -35.21
N ILE A 512 -10.77 22.57 -35.30
CA ILE A 512 -9.79 22.04 -34.33
C ILE A 512 -10.15 22.44 -32.89
N ASN A 513 -10.62 23.65 -32.64
CA ASN A 513 -11.00 24.12 -31.30
C ASN A 513 -12.27 23.41 -30.78
N GLU A 514 -13.23 23.12 -31.64
CA GLU A 514 -14.44 22.37 -31.31
C GLU A 514 -14.12 20.90 -31.03
N ILE A 515 -13.19 20.30 -31.79
CA ILE A 515 -12.70 18.94 -31.54
C ILE A 515 -11.94 18.89 -30.22
N ASN A 516 -11.04 19.84 -29.95
CA ASN A 516 -10.36 19.99 -28.67
C ASN A 516 -11.33 20.06 -27.49
N TYR A 517 -12.42 20.85 -27.65
CA TYR A 517 -13.47 20.97 -26.67
C TYR A 517 -14.19 19.63 -26.39
N LEU A 518 -14.50 18.87 -27.44
CA LEU A 518 -15.15 17.58 -27.29
C LEU A 518 -14.23 16.50 -26.68
N CYS A 519 -12.93 16.58 -26.92
CA CYS A 519 -11.95 15.70 -26.29
C CYS A 519 -11.93 15.87 -24.76
N LEU A 520 -12.20 17.06 -24.22
CA LEU A 520 -12.33 17.25 -22.77
C LEU A 520 -13.53 16.50 -22.17
N TYR A 521 -14.65 16.40 -22.89
CA TYR A 521 -15.78 15.57 -22.48
C TYR A 521 -15.48 14.08 -22.62
N ALA A 522 -14.68 13.71 -23.61
CA ALA A 522 -14.27 12.33 -23.84
C ALA A 522 -13.40 11.78 -22.70
N ILE A 523 -12.54 12.61 -22.09
CA ILE A 523 -11.76 12.24 -20.89
C ILE A 523 -12.58 12.30 -19.58
N GLY A 524 -13.87 12.59 -19.64
CA GLY A 524 -14.78 12.49 -18.51
C GLY A 524 -15.13 13.81 -17.80
N LEU A 525 -14.61 14.98 -18.24
CA LEU A 525 -14.94 16.25 -17.63
C LEU A 525 -16.44 16.57 -17.82
N ARG A 526 -17.04 17.18 -16.79
CA ARG A 526 -18.45 17.65 -16.83
C ARG A 526 -18.52 19.06 -17.39
N GLY A 527 -19.67 19.46 -17.88
CA GLY A 527 -19.86 20.77 -18.49
C GLY A 527 -19.41 21.95 -17.64
N LYS A 528 -19.60 21.89 -16.32
CA LYS A 528 -19.12 22.90 -15.37
C LYS A 528 -17.58 22.91 -15.30
N GLU A 529 -16.95 21.76 -15.21
CA GLU A 529 -15.50 21.57 -15.17
C GLU A 529 -14.84 22.03 -16.48
N VAL A 530 -15.45 21.72 -17.62
CA VAL A 530 -15.00 22.21 -18.94
C VAL A 530 -15.12 23.72 -19.03
N GLY A 531 -16.21 24.30 -18.53
CA GLY A 531 -16.41 25.75 -18.51
C GLY A 531 -15.38 26.48 -17.62
N GLU A 532 -15.09 25.97 -16.44
CA GLU A 532 -14.08 26.48 -15.52
C GLU A 532 -12.67 26.38 -16.12
N TYR A 533 -12.39 25.27 -16.81
CA TYR A 533 -11.10 25.02 -17.45
C TYR A 533 -10.80 25.99 -18.59
N ILE A 534 -11.79 26.26 -19.46
CA ILE A 534 -11.62 27.13 -20.64
C ILE A 534 -11.59 28.62 -20.26
N LYS A 535 -11.97 28.98 -19.03
CA LYS A 535 -12.04 30.37 -18.52
C LYS A 535 -12.80 31.35 -19.44
N ARG A 536 -13.71 30.84 -20.27
CA ARG A 536 -14.53 31.68 -21.18
C ARG A 536 -16.01 31.64 -20.76
N PRO A 537 -16.65 32.80 -20.57
CA PRO A 537 -18.08 32.88 -20.26
C PRO A 537 -19.00 32.29 -21.35
N SER A 538 -18.45 32.02 -22.54
CA SER A 538 -19.19 31.60 -23.74
C SER A 538 -19.21 30.07 -23.99
N HIS A 539 -18.86 29.21 -23.01
CA HIS A 539 -18.85 27.76 -23.23
C HIS A 539 -20.20 27.20 -23.65
N VAL A 540 -21.31 27.83 -23.21
CA VAL A 540 -22.68 27.46 -23.60
C VAL A 540 -22.91 27.70 -25.10
N ASN A 541 -22.34 28.77 -25.66
CA ASN A 541 -22.42 29.07 -27.07
C ASN A 541 -21.62 28.07 -27.93
N ILE A 542 -20.44 27.69 -27.46
CA ILE A 542 -19.61 26.66 -28.13
C ILE A 542 -20.37 25.32 -28.15
N SER A 543 -20.90 24.91 -27.01
CA SER A 543 -21.70 23.69 -26.91
C SER A 543 -22.93 23.70 -27.82
N SER A 544 -23.60 24.86 -27.95
CA SER A 544 -24.76 25.01 -28.84
C SER A 544 -24.38 24.96 -30.33
N ALA A 545 -23.25 25.56 -30.72
CA ALA A 545 -22.74 25.48 -32.09
C ALA A 545 -22.34 24.04 -32.49
N ILE A 546 -21.64 23.35 -31.61
CA ILE A 546 -21.24 21.95 -31.83
C ILE A 546 -22.46 21.04 -31.96
N ARG A 547 -23.49 21.23 -31.11
CA ARG A 547 -24.73 20.45 -31.20
C ARG A 547 -25.39 20.58 -32.56
N LYS A 548 -25.44 21.80 -33.09
CA LYS A 548 -26.04 22.07 -34.42
C LYS A 548 -25.29 21.32 -35.53
N LYS A 549 -23.95 21.29 -35.46
CA LYS A 549 -23.12 20.57 -36.44
C LYS A 549 -23.26 19.04 -36.32
N LEU A 550 -23.44 18.54 -35.11
CA LEU A 550 -23.66 17.10 -34.87
C LEU A 550 -25.11 16.67 -35.03
N GLY A 551 -26.02 17.57 -35.44
CA GLY A 551 -27.43 17.25 -35.65
C GLY A 551 -28.21 16.94 -34.37
N LEU A 552 -27.77 17.42 -33.21
CA LEU A 552 -28.37 17.12 -31.90
C LEU A 552 -29.36 18.19 -31.48
N ASP A 553 -30.58 17.79 -31.13
CA ASP A 553 -31.60 18.72 -30.62
C ASP A 553 -31.23 19.29 -29.26
N ARG A 554 -31.77 20.49 -28.96
CA ARG A 554 -31.41 21.26 -27.72
C ARG A 554 -31.75 20.54 -26.43
N HIS A 555 -32.67 19.59 -26.45
CA HIS A 555 -33.24 18.93 -25.26
C HIS A 555 -32.99 17.42 -25.13
N GLU A 556 -32.45 16.77 -26.17
CA GLU A 556 -32.42 15.29 -26.19
C GLU A 556 -31.26 14.65 -25.40
N THR A 557 -30.11 15.23 -25.34
CA THR A 557 -28.96 14.58 -24.64
C THR A 557 -27.90 15.59 -24.19
N ASN A 558 -27.35 15.40 -23.01
CA ASN A 558 -26.16 16.15 -22.58
C ASN A 558 -24.98 15.82 -23.51
N ILE A 559 -24.29 16.86 -24.04
CA ILE A 559 -23.19 16.70 -25.01
C ILE A 559 -22.08 15.78 -24.50
N GLY A 560 -21.78 15.82 -23.21
CA GLY A 560 -20.78 14.94 -22.60
C GLY A 560 -21.24 13.46 -22.57
N ILE A 561 -22.54 13.23 -22.38
CA ILE A 561 -23.10 11.87 -22.47
C ILE A 561 -23.05 11.36 -23.89
N TYR A 562 -23.38 12.21 -24.85
CA TYR A 562 -23.32 11.86 -26.28
C TYR A 562 -21.89 11.49 -26.70
N VAL A 563 -20.91 12.33 -26.40
CA VAL A 563 -19.49 12.10 -26.74
C VAL A 563 -18.98 10.79 -26.16
N ARG A 564 -19.31 10.49 -24.91
CA ARG A 564 -18.90 9.22 -24.28
C ARG A 564 -19.59 8.00 -24.89
N LYS A 565 -20.86 8.11 -25.30
CA LYS A 565 -21.55 7.04 -26.03
C LYS A 565 -20.94 6.81 -27.41
N LEU A 566 -20.65 7.90 -28.13
CA LEU A 566 -19.99 7.86 -29.43
C LEU A 566 -18.62 7.17 -29.35
N LEU A 567 -17.81 7.56 -28.38
CA LEU A 567 -16.49 6.96 -28.14
C LEU A 567 -16.58 5.46 -27.81
N LYS A 568 -17.56 5.05 -26.98
CA LYS A 568 -17.82 3.63 -26.69
C LYS A 568 -18.29 2.85 -27.91
N GLY A 569 -19.16 3.42 -28.73
CA GLY A 569 -19.68 2.78 -29.94
C GLY A 569 -18.60 2.54 -30.99
N MET A 570 -17.63 3.46 -31.10
CA MET A 570 -16.51 3.33 -32.04
C MET A 570 -15.36 2.46 -31.52
N SER A 571 -15.33 2.18 -30.22
CA SER A 571 -14.34 1.26 -29.61
C SER A 571 -14.69 -0.22 -29.84
N GLY A 572 -15.93 -0.53 -30.28
CA GLY A 572 -16.40 -1.90 -30.54
C GLY A 572 -16.30 -2.36 -31.99
N THR A 573 -15.75 -1.57 -32.91
CA THR A 573 -15.80 -1.86 -34.36
C THR A 573 -14.44 -2.20 -35.00
N PHE A 574 -13.45 -2.57 -34.17
CA PHE A 574 -12.23 -3.18 -34.68
C PHE A 574 -11.93 -4.48 -33.89
N ILE A 575 -12.58 -5.55 -34.33
CA ILE A 575 -12.08 -6.93 -34.27
C ILE A 575 -11.80 -7.36 -35.68
#